data_5f69ee8e61bedb28c40544b5f63903e6
#
_entry.id   5f69ee8e61bedb28c40544b5f63903e6
#
_cell.length_a   1.000
_cell.length_b   1.000
_cell.length_c   1.000
_cell.angle_alpha   90.00
_cell.angle_beta   90.00
_cell.angle_gamma   90.00
#
_symmetry.space_group_name_H-M   'P 1'
#
loop_
_entity.id
_entity.type
_entity.pdbx_description
1 polymer ?
#
loop_
_entity_poly.entity_id
_entity_poly.type
_entity_poly.pdbx_seq_one_letter_code
_entity_poly.pdbx_strand_id
1 'polypeptide(L)'
;MDGTEKAISSTGLSLQPGISKVELNVPITAPKKWTAERPYLYKVEMILSVPGSNQTFKATQRVGFRKVERKSGLIQVNGKVIRLRGVNRHDHHPLLGRAVPLGFMRKDLLLMKAHNVNALRCSHYPPDPRLLDMADELGFWVIDEADLECHGFYDAVARPMDMDETLGYEERKALTFPKCGVHTSDNPSWRAAYVDRVQALMQRDKNHTSVIIWSMGNEAFFGTCHRSMIDAAREFDNTRLVHYEGDIHAEMTDMFSYMYPDIDRLRRLAVTEDVAEDGTFEKPVILCEYAHAMGNGPGLLADYEKCFDEIPRLQGGFIWEWANHGLWVNGEDGKDGFYAYGGDFDDYPNDGTFVMDGLLSSVHEPLPGLLELKKVFEPVKLGIEGQVLSLKNKYDFSGLDHLQASYKLEAFDKE
;
A
#
# COMPACT_ATOMS: atom_id res chain seq x y z
N MET A 1 13.22 -9.79 -20.64
CA MET A 1 14.59 -10.11 -20.16
C MET A 1 15.42 -10.37 -21.41
N ASP A 2 16.59 -9.79 -21.50
CA ASP A 2 17.48 -9.97 -22.67
C ASP A 2 18.25 -11.30 -22.69
N GLY A 3 18.03 -12.17 -21.69
CA GLY A 3 18.55 -13.53 -21.64
C GLY A 3 20.06 -13.69 -21.40
N THR A 4 20.79 -12.61 -21.19
CA THR A 4 22.23 -12.68 -20.94
C THR A 4 22.53 -13.04 -19.48
N GLU A 5 23.27 -14.12 -19.26
CA GLU A 5 23.85 -14.42 -17.94
C GLU A 5 24.81 -13.29 -17.53
N LYS A 6 24.61 -12.73 -16.34
CA LYS A 6 25.39 -11.61 -15.84
C LYS A 6 26.48 -12.02 -14.85
N ALA A 7 26.25 -13.05 -14.08
CA ALA A 7 27.18 -13.52 -13.06
C ALA A 7 26.91 -14.98 -12.68
N ILE A 8 27.95 -15.73 -12.42
CA ILE A 8 27.90 -17.08 -11.87
C ILE A 8 28.84 -17.11 -10.65
N SER A 9 28.36 -17.63 -9.54
CA SER A 9 29.17 -17.93 -8.37
C SER A 9 28.91 -19.38 -7.96
N SER A 10 29.93 -20.11 -7.62
CA SER A 10 29.81 -21.46 -7.08
C SER A 10 30.73 -21.65 -5.88
N THR A 11 30.31 -22.47 -4.94
CA THR A 11 31.13 -22.84 -3.79
C THR A 11 30.85 -24.32 -3.44
N GLY A 12 31.91 -25.02 -3.03
CA GLY A 12 31.78 -26.35 -2.44
C GLY A 12 31.23 -26.22 -1.02
N LEU A 13 30.19 -26.99 -0.72
CA LEU A 13 29.51 -26.98 0.57
C LEU A 13 29.67 -28.33 1.25
N SER A 14 30.06 -28.33 2.54
CA SER A 14 29.94 -29.49 3.43
C SER A 14 28.79 -29.22 4.39
N LEU A 15 27.63 -29.81 4.12
CA LEU A 15 26.41 -29.59 4.90
C LEU A 15 26.21 -30.75 5.89
N GLN A 16 25.85 -30.41 7.12
CA GLN A 16 25.39 -31.38 8.11
C GLN A 16 23.87 -31.58 8.00
N PRO A 17 23.33 -32.73 8.48
CA PRO A 17 21.88 -32.89 8.58
C PRO A 17 21.24 -31.73 9.38
N GLY A 18 20.14 -31.19 8.87
CA GLY A 18 19.41 -30.05 9.46
C GLY A 18 19.38 -28.84 8.55
N ILE A 19 19.18 -27.67 9.12
CA ILE A 19 19.10 -26.39 8.41
C ILE A 19 20.51 -25.74 8.40
N SER A 20 21.00 -25.43 7.20
CA SER A 20 22.25 -24.71 7.02
C SER A 20 22.00 -23.41 6.24
N LYS A 21 22.59 -22.30 6.72
CA LYS A 21 22.57 -21.02 6.01
C LYS A 21 23.84 -20.92 5.18
N VAL A 22 23.69 -20.63 3.89
CA VAL A 22 24.79 -20.40 2.98
C VAL A 22 24.68 -19.01 2.41
N GLU A 23 25.77 -18.25 2.48
CA GLU A 23 25.85 -16.89 1.95
C GLU A 23 26.74 -16.89 0.70
N LEU A 24 26.20 -16.36 -0.39
CA LEU A 24 26.89 -16.19 -1.66
C LEU A 24 26.91 -14.72 -2.04
N ASN A 25 28.09 -14.15 -2.22
CA ASN A 25 28.27 -12.78 -2.66
C ASN A 25 28.54 -12.75 -4.17
N VAL A 26 27.61 -12.20 -4.94
CA VAL A 26 27.71 -12.08 -6.40
C VAL A 26 27.72 -10.60 -6.78
N PRO A 27 28.89 -10.01 -7.13
CA PRO A 27 28.95 -8.61 -7.52
C PRO A 27 28.30 -8.40 -8.88
N ILE A 28 27.40 -7.42 -8.97
CA ILE A 28 26.76 -7.00 -10.22
C ILE A 28 27.07 -5.52 -10.43
N THR A 29 27.82 -5.23 -11.50
CA THR A 29 28.21 -3.87 -11.81
C THR A 29 27.09 -3.13 -12.55
N ALA A 30 26.72 -1.94 -12.05
CA ALA A 30 25.71 -1.05 -12.65
C ALA A 30 24.40 -1.74 -13.06
N PRO A 31 23.71 -2.41 -12.12
CA PRO A 31 22.47 -3.11 -12.46
C PRO A 31 21.39 -2.13 -12.94
N LYS A 32 20.55 -2.60 -13.87
CA LYS A 32 19.31 -1.88 -14.19
C LYS A 32 18.44 -1.86 -12.95
N LYS A 33 18.10 -0.66 -12.49
CA LYS A 33 17.31 -0.49 -11.27
C LYS A 33 15.82 -0.71 -11.54
N TRP A 34 15.16 -1.29 -10.56
CA TRP A 34 13.71 -1.44 -10.54
C TRP A 34 13.05 -0.17 -10.00
N THR A 35 11.96 0.26 -10.62
CA THR A 35 11.04 1.29 -10.14
C THR A 35 9.61 0.91 -10.52
N ALA A 36 8.59 1.53 -9.90
CA ALA A 36 7.19 1.31 -10.30
C ALA A 36 6.88 1.77 -11.74
N GLU A 37 7.70 2.66 -12.31
CA GLU A 37 7.58 3.10 -13.72
C GLU A 37 8.37 2.23 -14.68
N ARG A 38 9.46 1.59 -14.20
CA ARG A 38 10.34 0.72 -14.99
C ARG A 38 10.71 -0.51 -14.18
N PRO A 39 9.80 -1.50 -14.09
CA PRO A 39 9.94 -2.65 -13.21
C PRO A 39 10.87 -3.73 -13.77
N TYR A 40 12.17 -3.41 -13.84
CA TYR A 40 13.16 -4.35 -14.37
C TYR A 40 13.52 -5.40 -13.34
N LEU A 41 13.26 -6.67 -13.66
CA LEU A 41 13.53 -7.82 -12.80
C LEU A 41 14.64 -8.69 -13.39
N TYR A 42 15.54 -9.14 -12.54
CA TYR A 42 16.50 -10.19 -12.82
C TYR A 42 15.94 -11.54 -12.37
N LYS A 43 16.39 -12.60 -13.02
CA LYS A 43 16.14 -13.97 -12.63
C LYS A 43 17.38 -14.51 -11.93
N VAL A 44 17.23 -14.93 -10.68
CA VAL A 44 18.24 -15.67 -9.93
C VAL A 44 17.90 -17.15 -9.97
N GLU A 45 18.80 -17.97 -10.46
CA GLU A 45 18.69 -19.42 -10.41
C GLU A 45 19.72 -19.96 -9.41
N MET A 46 19.22 -20.70 -8.43
CA MET A 46 20.03 -21.41 -7.44
C MET A 46 19.99 -22.89 -7.76
N ILE A 47 21.15 -23.49 -7.96
CA ILE A 47 21.27 -24.92 -8.29
C ILE A 47 22.14 -25.58 -7.21
N LEU A 48 21.60 -26.56 -6.53
CA LEU A 48 22.32 -27.44 -5.62
C LEU A 48 22.56 -28.78 -6.30
N SER A 49 23.82 -29.16 -6.49
CA SER A 49 24.20 -30.44 -7.08
C SER A 49 24.93 -31.29 -6.03
N VAL A 50 24.64 -32.58 -6.03
CA VAL A 50 25.31 -33.56 -5.14
C VAL A 50 26.44 -34.21 -5.90
N PRO A 51 27.73 -34.06 -5.47
CA PRO A 51 28.86 -34.71 -6.11
C PRO A 51 28.69 -36.22 -6.17
N GLY A 52 28.98 -36.83 -7.33
CA GLY A 52 28.85 -38.27 -7.54
C GLY A 52 27.38 -38.77 -7.74
N SER A 53 26.42 -37.84 -7.80
CA SER A 53 25.00 -38.14 -8.09
C SER A 53 24.54 -37.27 -9.26
N ASN A 54 23.50 -37.77 -9.98
CA ASN A 54 22.80 -37.00 -11.00
C ASN A 54 21.69 -36.11 -10.38
N GLN A 55 21.63 -36.01 -9.05
CA GLN A 55 20.60 -35.22 -8.37
C GLN A 55 20.97 -33.74 -8.36
N THR A 56 20.03 -32.95 -8.83
CA THR A 56 20.11 -31.48 -8.77
C THR A 56 18.79 -30.92 -8.24
N PHE A 57 18.88 -29.91 -7.36
CA PHE A 57 17.74 -29.17 -6.87
C PHE A 57 17.87 -27.75 -7.40
N LYS A 58 16.78 -27.22 -7.96
CA LYS A 58 16.74 -25.89 -8.56
C LYS A 58 15.67 -25.04 -7.89
N ALA A 59 16.04 -23.84 -7.47
CA ALA A 59 15.13 -22.78 -7.07
C ALA A 59 15.33 -21.55 -7.95
N THR A 60 14.25 -20.85 -8.23
CA THR A 60 14.28 -19.62 -9.05
C THR A 60 13.58 -18.51 -8.32
N GLN A 61 14.20 -17.32 -8.30
CA GLN A 61 13.65 -16.10 -7.72
C GLN A 61 13.77 -14.95 -8.70
N ARG A 62 12.75 -14.10 -8.81
CA ARG A 62 12.84 -12.80 -9.48
C ARG A 62 13.29 -11.75 -8.47
N VAL A 63 14.20 -10.87 -8.86
CA VAL A 63 14.79 -9.85 -7.98
C VAL A 63 14.95 -8.56 -8.75
N GLY A 64 14.54 -7.45 -8.18
CA GLY A 64 14.81 -6.12 -8.68
C GLY A 64 15.80 -5.37 -7.78
N PHE A 65 16.72 -4.65 -8.38
CA PHE A 65 17.67 -3.82 -7.64
C PHE A 65 17.07 -2.44 -7.38
N ARG A 66 16.86 -2.12 -6.12
CA ARG A 66 16.41 -0.81 -5.67
C ARG A 66 16.99 -0.48 -4.30
N LYS A 67 17.04 0.79 -3.97
CA LYS A 67 17.33 1.30 -2.63
C LYS A 67 16.15 2.13 -2.16
N VAL A 68 15.57 1.78 -1.03
CA VAL A 68 14.54 2.57 -0.34
C VAL A 68 15.21 3.28 0.81
N GLU A 69 14.93 4.54 1.01
CA GLU A 69 15.48 5.32 2.11
C GLU A 69 14.56 6.48 2.50
N ARG A 70 14.57 6.86 3.77
CA ARG A 70 14.07 8.14 4.24
C ARG A 70 15.27 9.10 4.26
N LYS A 71 15.21 10.13 3.44
CA LYS A 71 16.29 11.10 3.32
C LYS A 71 15.74 12.51 3.19
N SER A 72 16.29 13.44 3.98
CA SER A 72 15.79 14.81 4.06
C SER A 72 14.29 14.86 4.36
N GLY A 73 13.83 14.00 5.29
CA GLY A 73 12.44 13.92 5.69
C GLY A 73 11.48 13.28 4.68
N LEU A 74 11.98 12.74 3.55
CA LEU A 74 11.15 12.23 2.45
C LEU A 74 11.47 10.78 2.12
N ILE A 75 10.46 10.03 1.67
CA ILE A 75 10.62 8.69 1.09
C ILE A 75 11.28 8.84 -0.28
N GLN A 76 12.40 8.18 -0.45
CA GLN A 76 13.12 8.13 -1.71
C GLN A 76 13.36 6.69 -2.15
N VAL A 77 13.24 6.46 -3.45
CA VAL A 77 13.66 5.21 -4.07
C VAL A 77 14.71 5.53 -5.13
N ASN A 78 15.84 4.83 -5.06
CA ASN A 78 16.98 5.06 -5.96
C ASN A 78 17.46 6.53 -5.99
N GLY A 79 17.32 7.25 -4.89
CA GLY A 79 17.71 8.66 -4.73
C GLY A 79 16.72 9.66 -5.36
N LYS A 80 15.51 9.23 -5.69
CA LYS A 80 14.41 10.09 -6.17
C LYS A 80 13.27 10.07 -5.17
N VAL A 81 12.72 11.23 -4.87
CA VAL A 81 11.47 11.35 -4.11
C VAL A 81 10.35 10.72 -4.91
N ILE A 82 9.52 9.94 -4.26
CA ILE A 82 8.37 9.29 -4.89
C ILE A 82 7.05 9.87 -4.39
N ARG A 83 6.01 9.77 -5.22
CA ARG A 83 4.64 10.10 -4.88
C ARG A 83 3.78 8.85 -4.89
N LEU A 84 3.09 8.59 -3.78
CA LEU A 84 2.17 7.46 -3.65
C LEU A 84 0.78 7.87 -4.17
N ARG A 85 0.39 7.34 -5.32
CA ARG A 85 -0.97 7.44 -5.87
C ARG A 85 -1.60 6.07 -5.72
N GLY A 86 -2.08 5.80 -4.50
CA GLY A 86 -2.42 4.48 -4.04
C GLY A 86 -3.90 4.23 -3.86
N VAL A 87 -4.20 2.95 -3.71
CA VAL A 87 -5.50 2.44 -3.25
C VAL A 87 -5.26 1.38 -2.17
N ASN A 88 -6.18 1.29 -1.22
CA ASN A 88 -6.29 0.14 -0.32
C ASN A 88 -6.97 -1.00 -1.06
N ARG A 89 -6.55 -2.23 -0.82
CA ARG A 89 -7.12 -3.40 -1.46
C ARG A 89 -7.28 -4.55 -0.47
N HIS A 90 -8.52 -4.98 -0.30
CA HIS A 90 -8.86 -6.26 0.28
C HIS A 90 -8.86 -7.38 -0.78
N ASP A 91 -8.61 -8.61 -0.34
CA ASP A 91 -8.86 -9.78 -1.18
C ASP A 91 -10.36 -10.04 -1.24
N HIS A 92 -10.96 -9.81 -2.42
CA HIS A 92 -12.38 -9.99 -2.68
C HIS A 92 -12.63 -10.56 -4.07
N HIS A 93 -13.59 -11.48 -4.15
CA HIS A 93 -14.18 -11.99 -5.38
C HIS A 93 -15.69 -12.20 -5.15
N PRO A 94 -16.57 -11.72 -6.04
CA PRO A 94 -18.01 -11.70 -5.78
C PRO A 94 -18.68 -13.07 -5.57
N LEU A 95 -18.04 -14.15 -6.03
CA LEU A 95 -18.54 -15.51 -5.88
C LEU A 95 -17.73 -16.36 -4.88
N LEU A 96 -16.48 -16.00 -4.62
CA LEU A 96 -15.54 -16.84 -3.88
C LEU A 96 -15.03 -16.17 -2.58
N GLY A 97 -15.53 -14.97 -2.28
CA GLY A 97 -15.09 -14.21 -1.11
C GLY A 97 -13.59 -13.90 -1.18
N ARG A 98 -12.84 -14.30 -0.17
CA ARG A 98 -11.40 -14.04 -0.08
C ARG A 98 -10.51 -15.00 -0.89
N ALA A 99 -11.07 -16.04 -1.50
CA ALA A 99 -10.34 -16.97 -2.37
C ALA A 99 -10.25 -16.43 -3.80
N VAL A 100 -9.42 -15.41 -4.01
CA VAL A 100 -9.36 -14.66 -5.28
C VAL A 100 -8.55 -15.42 -6.34
N PRO A 101 -9.14 -15.72 -7.51
CA PRO A 101 -8.40 -16.36 -8.61
C PRO A 101 -7.29 -15.46 -9.16
N LEU A 102 -6.17 -16.06 -9.55
CA LEU A 102 -4.99 -15.36 -10.08
C LEU A 102 -5.31 -14.42 -11.24
N GLY A 103 -6.15 -14.87 -12.19
CA GLY A 103 -6.56 -14.05 -13.33
C GLY A 103 -7.37 -12.83 -12.92
N PHE A 104 -8.14 -12.92 -11.85
CA PHE A 104 -8.93 -11.82 -11.31
C PHE A 104 -8.03 -10.78 -10.62
N MET A 105 -7.08 -11.23 -9.78
CA MET A 105 -6.05 -10.35 -9.21
C MET A 105 -5.25 -9.60 -10.28
N ARG A 106 -4.87 -10.31 -11.37
CA ARG A 106 -4.14 -9.68 -12.47
C ARG A 106 -4.99 -8.63 -13.19
N LYS A 107 -6.28 -8.89 -13.38
CA LYS A 107 -7.22 -7.91 -13.95
C LYS A 107 -7.26 -6.64 -13.10
N ASP A 108 -7.34 -6.77 -11.79
CA ASP A 108 -7.30 -5.63 -10.86
C ASP A 108 -6.04 -4.79 -11.04
N LEU A 109 -4.87 -5.41 -10.96
CA LEU A 109 -3.61 -4.68 -11.08
C LEU A 109 -3.45 -3.99 -12.45
N LEU A 110 -3.90 -4.62 -13.53
CA LEU A 110 -3.91 -3.99 -14.86
C LEU A 110 -4.88 -2.82 -14.93
N LEU A 111 -6.05 -2.94 -14.28
CA LEU A 111 -7.02 -1.86 -14.19
C LEU A 111 -6.48 -0.69 -13.37
N MET A 112 -5.80 -0.95 -12.25
CA MET A 112 -5.09 0.06 -11.47
C MET A 112 -4.08 0.82 -12.33
N LYS A 113 -3.22 0.11 -13.08
CA LYS A 113 -2.26 0.75 -14.00
C LYS A 113 -2.95 1.61 -15.07
N ALA A 114 -4.05 1.12 -15.64
CA ALA A 114 -4.84 1.86 -16.63
C ALA A 114 -5.50 3.13 -16.07
N HIS A 115 -5.60 3.24 -14.74
CA HIS A 115 -6.14 4.38 -14.03
C HIS A 115 -5.09 5.19 -13.25
N ASN A 116 -3.80 5.05 -13.64
CA ASN A 116 -2.67 5.81 -13.10
C ASN A 116 -2.34 5.54 -11.62
N VAL A 117 -2.87 4.47 -11.04
CA VAL A 117 -2.50 4.01 -9.71
C VAL A 117 -1.09 3.41 -9.76
N ASN A 118 -0.21 3.85 -8.87
CA ASN A 118 1.17 3.39 -8.78
C ASN A 118 1.52 2.71 -7.45
N ALA A 119 0.59 2.73 -6.50
CA ALA A 119 0.82 2.20 -5.16
C ALA A 119 -0.36 1.36 -4.67
N LEU A 120 -0.07 0.40 -3.78
CA LEU A 120 -1.03 -0.52 -3.21
C LEU A 120 -0.75 -0.69 -1.72
N ARG A 121 -1.75 -0.54 -0.85
CA ARG A 121 -1.71 -1.02 0.52
C ARG A 121 -2.51 -2.31 0.62
N CYS A 122 -1.86 -3.35 1.16
CA CYS A 122 -2.48 -4.65 1.40
C CYS A 122 -3.28 -4.59 2.70
N SER A 123 -4.48 -4.08 2.63
CA SER A 123 -5.37 -3.88 3.78
C SER A 123 -6.11 -5.19 4.11
N HIS A 124 -6.15 -5.69 5.34
CA HIS A 124 -5.30 -5.37 6.49
C HIS A 124 -4.62 -6.68 6.92
N TYR A 125 -3.98 -7.35 5.97
CA TYR A 125 -3.33 -8.66 6.12
C TYR A 125 -2.40 -8.93 4.94
N PRO A 126 -1.45 -9.88 5.09
CA PRO A 126 -0.59 -10.31 3.99
C PRO A 126 -1.44 -10.87 2.83
N PRO A 127 -1.31 -10.34 1.60
CA PRO A 127 -2.13 -10.76 0.46
C PRO A 127 -1.68 -12.15 -0.04
N ASP A 128 -2.37 -12.70 -1.04
CA ASP A 128 -1.84 -13.84 -1.79
C ASP A 128 -0.43 -13.48 -2.33
N PRO A 129 0.62 -14.26 -2.05
CA PRO A 129 2.00 -13.92 -2.44
C PRO A 129 2.16 -13.75 -3.96
N ARG A 130 1.28 -14.36 -4.76
CA ARG A 130 1.28 -14.19 -6.23
C ARG A 130 0.80 -12.79 -6.65
N LEU A 131 0.05 -12.07 -5.78
CA LEU A 131 -0.25 -10.64 -6.00
C LEU A 131 1.04 -9.81 -5.99
N LEU A 132 1.92 -10.10 -5.03
CA LEU A 132 3.22 -9.41 -4.91
C LEU A 132 4.15 -9.75 -6.10
N ASP A 133 4.14 -10.99 -6.59
CA ASP A 133 4.82 -11.36 -7.84
C ASP A 133 4.37 -10.50 -9.03
N MET A 134 3.07 -10.25 -9.13
CA MET A 134 2.51 -9.40 -10.18
C MET A 134 2.80 -7.92 -9.94
N ALA A 135 2.80 -7.46 -8.68
CA ALA A 135 3.20 -6.10 -8.32
C ALA A 135 4.66 -5.82 -8.66
N ASP A 136 5.56 -6.81 -8.46
CA ASP A 136 6.95 -6.75 -8.90
C ASP A 136 7.08 -6.61 -10.41
N GLU A 137 6.27 -7.37 -11.17
CA GLU A 137 6.27 -7.41 -12.64
C GLU A 137 5.68 -6.13 -13.25
N LEU A 138 4.55 -5.66 -12.73
CA LEU A 138 3.80 -4.54 -13.27
C LEU A 138 4.27 -3.18 -12.75
N GLY A 139 5.03 -3.17 -11.67
CA GLY A 139 5.59 -1.97 -11.06
C GLY A 139 4.60 -1.24 -10.16
N PHE A 140 4.50 -1.66 -8.90
CA PHE A 140 3.76 -0.96 -7.86
C PHE A 140 4.64 -0.70 -6.65
N TRP A 141 4.43 0.43 -5.97
CA TRP A 141 4.91 0.64 -4.62
C TRP A 141 3.95 -0.07 -3.67
N VAL A 142 4.44 -1.00 -2.86
CA VAL A 142 3.58 -1.77 -1.97
C VAL A 142 3.88 -1.46 -0.51
N ILE A 143 2.83 -1.18 0.25
CA ILE A 143 2.80 -1.31 1.70
C ILE A 143 2.24 -2.70 1.99
N ASP A 144 3.08 -3.59 2.51
CA ASP A 144 2.70 -4.93 2.89
C ASP A 144 2.41 -4.97 4.39
N GLU A 145 1.23 -5.51 4.77
CA GLU A 145 0.68 -5.29 6.10
C GLU A 145 0.50 -6.60 6.87
N ALA A 146 0.90 -6.58 8.13
CA ALA A 146 0.68 -7.69 9.05
C ALA A 146 -0.80 -7.81 9.40
N ASP A 147 -1.28 -9.04 9.55
CA ASP A 147 -2.67 -9.35 9.92
C ASP A 147 -2.92 -9.07 11.41
N LEU A 148 -2.97 -7.79 11.73
CA LEU A 148 -3.17 -7.32 13.09
C LEU A 148 -4.17 -6.16 13.08
N GLU A 149 -5.36 -6.41 13.60
CA GLU A 149 -6.42 -5.45 13.80
C GLU A 149 -7.24 -5.82 15.03
N CYS A 150 -7.61 -4.83 15.84
CA CYS A 150 -8.44 -5.05 17.02
C CYS A 150 -9.34 -3.83 17.32
N HIS A 151 -9.83 -3.17 16.29
CA HIS A 151 -10.64 -1.96 16.32
C HIS A 151 -11.87 -2.07 17.26
N GLY A 152 -12.49 -3.24 17.34
CA GLY A 152 -13.67 -3.47 18.20
C GLY A 152 -13.48 -3.10 19.67
N PHE A 153 -12.27 -3.07 20.19
CA PHE A 153 -12.02 -2.57 21.55
C PHE A 153 -12.23 -1.06 21.70
N TYR A 154 -12.19 -0.29 20.59
CA TYR A 154 -12.57 1.12 20.61
C TYR A 154 -14.00 1.29 21.11
N ASP A 155 -14.94 0.59 20.52
CA ASP A 155 -16.35 0.64 20.89
C ASP A 155 -16.59 0.19 22.34
N ALA A 156 -15.90 -0.85 22.78
CA ALA A 156 -16.00 -1.35 24.17
C ALA A 156 -15.59 -0.30 25.19
N VAL A 157 -14.65 0.59 24.84
CA VAL A 157 -14.17 1.67 25.70
C VAL A 157 -14.95 2.97 25.49
N ALA A 158 -15.22 3.34 24.24
CA ALA A 158 -15.80 4.63 23.89
C ALA A 158 -17.28 4.75 24.27
N ARG A 159 -18.08 3.70 24.02
CA ARG A 159 -19.53 3.71 24.31
C ARG A 159 -19.87 3.99 25.77
N PRO A 160 -19.18 3.42 26.78
CA PRO A 160 -19.43 3.72 28.18
C PRO A 160 -18.96 5.11 28.63
N MET A 161 -18.12 5.82 27.83
CA MET A 161 -17.49 7.06 28.26
C MET A 161 -18.37 8.30 28.15
N ASP A 162 -19.54 8.21 27.49
CA ASP A 162 -20.43 9.35 27.25
C ASP A 162 -19.67 10.60 26.76
N MET A 163 -18.88 10.41 25.72
CA MET A 163 -18.01 11.47 25.18
C MET A 163 -18.82 12.54 24.46
N ASP A 164 -18.39 13.80 24.60
CA ASP A 164 -18.96 14.91 23.86
C ASP A 164 -18.87 14.67 22.35
N GLU A 165 -20.02 14.75 21.66
CA GLU A 165 -20.12 14.53 20.22
C GLU A 165 -19.36 15.59 19.40
N THR A 166 -19.04 16.75 20.01
CA THR A 166 -18.30 17.83 19.36
C THR A 166 -16.78 17.58 19.30
N LEU A 167 -16.28 16.57 20.05
CA LEU A 167 -14.86 16.22 20.03
C LEU A 167 -14.44 15.72 18.65
N GLY A 168 -13.34 16.24 18.15
CA GLY A 168 -12.71 15.78 16.92
C GLY A 168 -12.15 14.36 17.07
N TYR A 169 -11.87 13.71 15.94
CA TYR A 169 -11.37 12.32 15.90
C TYR A 169 -10.08 12.14 16.73
N GLU A 170 -9.12 13.06 16.65
CA GLU A 170 -7.87 12.94 17.40
C GLU A 170 -8.05 13.15 18.90
N GLU A 171 -8.97 14.04 19.30
CA GLU A 171 -9.29 14.24 20.72
C GLU A 171 -9.93 12.96 21.30
N ARG A 172 -10.82 12.33 20.53
CA ARG A 172 -11.40 11.03 20.89
C ARG A 172 -10.34 9.94 21.01
N LYS A 173 -9.41 9.87 20.04
CA LYS A 173 -8.26 8.93 20.08
C LYS A 173 -7.43 9.14 21.36
N ALA A 174 -7.07 10.35 21.69
CA ALA A 174 -6.26 10.66 22.87
C ALA A 174 -6.93 10.19 24.17
N LEU A 175 -8.26 10.23 24.25
CA LEU A 175 -9.03 9.79 25.42
C LEU A 175 -9.23 8.27 25.49
N THR A 176 -9.30 7.59 24.34
CA THR A 176 -9.72 6.20 24.24
C THR A 176 -8.56 5.22 24.01
N PHE A 177 -7.63 5.54 23.14
CA PHE A 177 -6.57 4.62 22.69
C PHE A 177 -5.72 4.05 23.84
N PRO A 178 -5.28 4.84 24.85
CA PRO A 178 -4.56 4.30 26.00
C PRO A 178 -5.37 3.26 26.79
N LYS A 179 -6.70 3.42 26.83
CA LYS A 179 -7.60 2.49 27.54
C LYS A 179 -7.92 1.25 26.70
N CYS A 180 -7.94 1.38 25.37
CA CYS A 180 -8.16 0.27 24.45
C CYS A 180 -6.92 -0.62 24.37
N GLY A 181 -5.73 -0.02 24.38
CA GLY A 181 -4.45 -0.70 24.25
C GLY A 181 -4.22 -1.78 25.31
N VAL A 182 -4.77 -1.63 26.51
CA VAL A 182 -4.62 -2.63 27.59
C VAL A 182 -5.22 -4.00 27.26
N HIS A 183 -6.09 -4.09 26.28
CA HIS A 183 -6.67 -5.37 25.85
C HIS A 183 -5.68 -6.21 25.06
N THR A 184 -4.89 -5.61 24.16
CA THR A 184 -3.93 -6.30 23.29
C THR A 184 -2.59 -5.57 23.17
N SER A 185 -2.55 -4.39 22.55
CA SER A 185 -1.33 -3.70 22.12
C SER A 185 -0.42 -3.28 23.28
N ASP A 186 -0.96 -3.05 24.46
CA ASP A 186 -0.20 -2.74 25.68
C ASP A 186 -0.32 -3.86 26.74
N ASN A 187 -0.74 -5.06 26.35
CA ASN A 187 -0.80 -6.23 27.19
C ASN A 187 0.37 -7.17 26.87
N PRO A 188 1.35 -7.35 27.81
CA PRO A 188 2.56 -8.14 27.56
C PRO A 188 2.30 -9.60 27.16
N SER A 189 1.13 -10.17 27.50
CA SER A 189 0.78 -11.55 27.13
C SER A 189 0.59 -11.72 25.61
N TRP A 190 0.31 -10.64 24.87
CA TRP A 190 0.15 -10.64 23.41
C TRP A 190 1.45 -10.38 22.65
N ARG A 191 2.52 -9.97 23.33
CA ARG A 191 3.80 -9.61 22.67
C ARG A 191 4.29 -10.65 21.67
N ALA A 192 4.27 -11.92 22.04
CA ALA A 192 4.73 -13.00 21.18
C ALA A 192 3.89 -13.10 19.89
N ALA A 193 2.58 -12.94 19.97
CA ALA A 193 1.69 -12.97 18.81
C ALA A 193 1.94 -11.78 17.88
N TYR A 194 2.16 -10.57 18.41
CA TYR A 194 2.50 -9.40 17.60
C TYR A 194 3.80 -9.59 16.82
N VAL A 195 4.85 -10.06 17.52
CA VAL A 195 6.16 -10.31 16.89
C VAL A 195 6.07 -11.43 15.85
N ASP A 196 5.34 -12.51 16.14
CA ASP A 196 5.17 -13.64 15.23
C ASP A 196 4.53 -13.20 13.90
N ARG A 197 3.48 -12.36 13.95
CA ARG A 197 2.78 -11.87 12.75
C ARG A 197 3.70 -11.08 11.82
N VAL A 198 4.47 -10.13 12.33
CA VAL A 198 5.41 -9.37 11.49
C VAL A 198 6.55 -10.25 10.98
N GLN A 199 7.06 -11.18 11.79
CA GLN A 199 8.09 -12.10 11.35
C GLN A 199 7.59 -13.04 10.25
N ALA A 200 6.38 -13.57 10.39
CA ALA A 200 5.75 -14.42 9.37
C ALA A 200 5.58 -13.67 8.05
N LEU A 201 5.03 -12.44 8.08
CA LEU A 201 4.91 -11.54 6.93
C LEU A 201 6.27 -11.35 6.24
N MET A 202 7.26 -10.87 6.98
CA MET A 202 8.55 -10.50 6.42
C MET A 202 9.32 -11.73 5.91
N GLN A 203 9.25 -12.86 6.60
CA GLN A 203 9.88 -14.11 6.13
C GLN A 203 9.29 -14.57 4.80
N ARG A 204 7.98 -14.47 4.63
CA ARG A 204 7.30 -14.83 3.40
C ARG A 204 7.67 -13.89 2.24
N ASP A 205 7.63 -12.57 2.49
CA ASP A 205 7.59 -11.56 1.42
C ASP A 205 8.87 -10.75 1.24
N LYS A 206 9.93 -11.02 2.02
CA LYS A 206 11.22 -10.31 1.98
C LYS A 206 11.86 -10.19 0.59
N ASN A 207 11.57 -11.10 -0.34
CA ASN A 207 12.16 -11.12 -1.67
C ASN A 207 11.38 -10.28 -2.70
N HIS A 208 10.19 -9.76 -2.34
CA HIS A 208 9.42 -8.92 -3.24
C HIS A 208 10.00 -7.51 -3.34
N THR A 209 10.30 -7.12 -4.58
CA THR A 209 10.95 -5.83 -4.87
C THR A 209 9.97 -4.67 -4.73
N SER A 210 8.70 -4.89 -5.05
CA SER A 210 7.61 -3.91 -4.93
C SER A 210 7.34 -3.46 -3.50
N VAL A 211 7.55 -4.34 -2.51
CA VAL A 211 7.39 -4.01 -1.09
C VAL A 211 8.48 -3.03 -0.68
N ILE A 212 8.08 -1.80 -0.36
CA ILE A 212 8.97 -0.72 0.07
C ILE A 212 8.72 -0.29 1.52
N ILE A 213 7.60 -0.68 2.09
CA ILE A 213 7.18 -0.35 3.45
C ILE A 213 6.57 -1.61 4.08
N TRP A 214 7.01 -1.92 5.30
CA TRP A 214 6.38 -2.90 6.18
C TRP A 214 5.40 -2.20 7.11
N SER A 215 4.14 -2.63 7.14
CA SER A 215 3.11 -2.08 8.00
C SER A 215 2.80 -3.03 9.17
N MET A 216 2.68 -2.46 10.35
CA MET A 216 2.51 -3.20 11.61
C MET A 216 1.05 -3.53 11.93
N GLY A 217 0.16 -3.41 10.97
CA GLY A 217 -1.26 -3.67 11.12
C GLY A 217 -2.12 -2.43 10.95
N ASN A 218 -3.37 -2.54 11.37
CA ASN A 218 -4.40 -1.52 11.24
C ASN A 218 -5.19 -1.37 12.55
N GLU A 219 -5.56 -0.15 12.92
CA GLU A 219 -6.52 0.21 13.99
C GLU A 219 -6.46 -0.68 15.26
N ALA A 220 -5.25 -0.93 15.71
CA ALA A 220 -4.96 -1.79 16.86
C ALA A 220 -4.32 -1.02 18.03
N PHE A 221 -4.53 0.30 18.08
CA PHE A 221 -3.94 1.22 19.06
C PHE A 221 -2.41 1.22 19.00
N PHE A 222 -1.72 1.71 20.01
CA PHE A 222 -0.26 1.66 20.04
C PHE A 222 0.23 1.40 21.47
N GLY A 223 1.06 0.38 21.64
CA GLY A 223 1.54 -0.01 22.96
C GLY A 223 2.86 -0.77 22.92
N THR A 224 3.23 -1.39 24.04
CA THR A 224 4.52 -2.09 24.20
C THR A 224 4.68 -3.28 23.25
N CYS A 225 3.58 -3.91 22.82
CA CYS A 225 3.61 -5.00 21.85
C CYS A 225 4.00 -4.50 20.45
N HIS A 226 3.46 -3.35 20.00
CA HIS A 226 3.87 -2.72 18.75
C HIS A 226 5.34 -2.30 18.77
N ARG A 227 5.84 -1.75 19.89
CA ARG A 227 7.26 -1.41 20.03
C ARG A 227 8.14 -2.64 19.82
N SER A 228 7.80 -3.76 20.45
CA SER A 228 8.53 -5.03 20.28
C SER A 228 8.43 -5.57 18.83
N MET A 229 7.28 -5.39 18.19
CA MET A 229 7.04 -5.77 16.80
C MET A 229 7.90 -4.95 15.82
N ILE A 230 7.99 -3.63 16.02
CA ILE A 230 8.83 -2.73 15.22
C ILE A 230 10.32 -3.04 15.42
N ASP A 231 10.75 -3.28 16.65
CA ASP A 231 12.14 -3.66 16.93
C ASP A 231 12.51 -4.96 16.21
N ALA A 232 11.66 -5.98 16.27
CA ALA A 232 11.85 -7.24 15.55
C ALA A 232 11.85 -7.04 14.01
N ALA A 233 11.01 -6.16 13.47
CA ALA A 233 11.00 -5.83 12.06
C ALA A 233 12.32 -5.19 11.62
N ARG A 234 12.83 -4.23 12.37
CA ARG A 234 14.11 -3.56 12.07
C ARG A 234 15.33 -4.44 12.21
N GLU A 235 15.31 -5.37 13.17
CA GLU A 235 16.35 -6.38 13.31
C GLU A 235 16.36 -7.33 12.09
N PHE A 236 15.21 -7.67 11.57
CA PHE A 236 15.06 -8.57 10.41
C PHE A 236 15.41 -7.89 9.09
N ASP A 237 14.90 -6.67 8.86
CA ASP A 237 15.07 -5.91 7.61
C ASP A 237 15.15 -4.40 7.87
N ASN A 238 16.31 -3.84 7.73
CA ASN A 238 16.58 -2.40 7.82
C ASN A 238 16.64 -1.70 6.45
N THR A 239 16.26 -2.39 5.38
CA THR A 239 16.29 -1.86 3.99
C THR A 239 14.98 -1.31 3.51
N ARG A 240 13.91 -1.51 4.27
CA ARG A 240 12.56 -0.98 4.03
C ARG A 240 12.11 -0.11 5.19
N LEU A 241 11.14 0.75 4.92
CA LEU A 241 10.58 1.62 5.94
C LEU A 241 9.51 0.89 6.75
N VAL A 242 9.27 1.37 7.96
CA VAL A 242 8.26 0.84 8.87
C VAL A 242 7.13 1.85 9.04
N HIS A 243 5.91 1.37 8.85
CA HIS A 243 4.66 2.12 8.93
C HIS A 243 3.74 1.56 10.01
N TYR A 244 3.05 2.42 10.70
CA TYR A 244 1.87 2.12 11.50
C TYR A 244 1.13 3.42 11.83
N GLU A 245 -0.18 3.50 11.54
CA GLU A 245 -0.97 4.71 11.75
C GLU A 245 -1.30 4.97 13.22
N GLY A 246 -1.34 3.90 14.04
CA GLY A 246 -1.59 4.02 15.48
C GLY A 246 -0.43 4.65 16.26
N ASP A 247 0.77 4.70 15.69
CA ASP A 247 1.90 5.51 16.21
C ASP A 247 1.72 6.97 15.78
N ILE A 248 0.72 7.62 16.34
CA ILE A 248 0.22 8.95 15.94
C ILE A 248 1.27 10.05 15.99
N HIS A 249 2.33 9.88 16.78
CA HIS A 249 3.47 10.80 16.87
C HIS A 249 4.67 10.30 16.10
N ALA A 250 4.53 9.21 15.36
CA ALA A 250 5.61 8.55 14.64
C ALA A 250 6.86 8.34 15.51
N GLU A 251 6.69 7.97 16.78
CA GLU A 251 7.80 7.80 17.72
C GLU A 251 8.78 6.72 17.24
N MET A 252 8.25 5.62 16.71
CA MET A 252 9.04 4.49 16.24
C MET A 252 8.93 4.26 14.74
N THR A 253 7.90 4.76 14.06
CA THR A 253 7.69 4.61 12.63
C THR A 253 8.49 5.62 11.81
N ASP A 254 8.65 5.37 10.52
CA ASP A 254 9.45 6.19 9.61
C ASP A 254 8.66 7.33 8.95
N MET A 255 7.36 7.44 9.23
CA MET A 255 6.46 8.43 8.66
C MET A 255 5.29 8.71 9.58
N PHE A 256 4.73 9.90 9.50
CA PHE A 256 3.39 10.18 9.99
C PHE A 256 2.37 9.60 9.02
N SER A 257 1.34 8.97 9.55
CA SER A 257 0.29 8.36 8.74
C SER A 257 -1.07 8.66 9.33
N TYR A 258 -1.98 9.16 8.50
CA TYR A 258 -3.30 9.58 8.94
C TYR A 258 -4.40 8.92 8.13
N MET A 259 -5.58 8.84 8.78
CA MET A 259 -6.83 8.42 8.15
C MET A 259 -7.80 9.60 8.06
N TYR A 260 -8.32 9.85 6.88
CA TYR A 260 -9.42 10.80 6.58
C TYR A 260 -9.29 12.22 7.14
N PRO A 261 -8.11 12.86 7.20
CA PRO A 261 -8.07 14.27 7.54
C PRO A 261 -8.76 15.08 6.44
N ASP A 262 -9.55 16.07 6.83
CA ASP A 262 -10.00 17.08 5.87
C ASP A 262 -8.82 17.90 5.34
N ILE A 263 -9.05 18.64 4.25
CA ILE A 263 -7.98 19.39 3.55
C ILE A 263 -7.27 20.40 4.47
N ASP A 264 -8.01 21.13 5.29
CA ASP A 264 -7.44 22.17 6.16
C ASP A 264 -6.61 21.52 7.28
N ARG A 265 -7.10 20.42 7.83
CA ARG A 265 -6.36 19.65 8.81
C ARG A 265 -5.11 19.03 8.21
N LEU A 266 -5.19 18.45 7.01
CA LEU A 266 -4.02 17.88 6.31
C LEU A 266 -2.93 18.94 6.11
N ARG A 267 -3.31 20.15 5.69
CA ARG A 267 -2.38 21.27 5.54
C ARG A 267 -1.74 21.65 6.87
N ARG A 268 -2.53 21.74 7.95
CA ARG A 268 -1.99 22.03 9.29
C ARG A 268 -1.00 20.96 9.74
N LEU A 269 -1.40 19.69 9.71
CA LEU A 269 -0.54 18.56 10.12
C LEU A 269 0.80 18.57 9.38
N ALA A 270 0.79 18.84 8.09
CA ALA A 270 2.01 18.85 7.28
C ALA A 270 3.04 19.93 7.67
N VAL A 271 2.61 21.00 8.34
CA VAL A 271 3.48 22.14 8.70
C VAL A 271 3.64 22.31 10.21
N THR A 272 2.94 21.55 11.04
CA THR A 272 3.01 21.66 12.49
C THR A 272 3.55 20.42 13.19
N GLU A 273 3.24 19.22 12.68
CA GLU A 273 3.66 17.98 13.34
C GLU A 273 5.16 17.73 13.14
N ASP A 274 5.93 17.75 14.23
CA ASP A 274 7.39 17.52 14.23
C ASP A 274 8.12 18.37 13.16
N VAL A 275 7.76 19.65 13.07
CA VAL A 275 8.40 20.63 12.21
C VAL A 275 9.15 21.61 13.08
N ALA A 276 10.46 21.77 12.82
CA ALA A 276 11.31 22.71 13.54
C ALA A 276 10.95 24.16 13.18
N GLU A 277 11.41 25.13 13.99
CA GLU A 277 11.16 26.58 13.78
C GLU A 277 11.67 27.08 12.41
N ASP A 278 12.70 26.47 11.86
CA ASP A 278 13.25 26.76 10.53
C ASP A 278 12.50 26.09 9.39
N GLY A 279 11.42 25.36 9.68
CA GLY A 279 10.60 24.63 8.71
C GLY A 279 11.17 23.26 8.28
N THR A 280 12.27 22.80 8.89
CA THR A 280 12.78 21.46 8.61
C THR A 280 11.95 20.38 9.29
N PHE A 281 11.93 19.18 8.71
CA PHE A 281 11.22 18.01 9.23
C PHE A 281 12.01 16.72 8.96
N GLU A 282 11.86 15.76 9.86
CA GLU A 282 12.59 14.51 9.82
C GLU A 282 11.79 13.36 9.13
N LYS A 283 10.45 13.49 9.09
CA LYS A 283 9.57 12.42 8.60
C LYS A 283 8.53 12.95 7.61
N PRO A 284 8.22 12.17 6.56
CA PRO A 284 7.15 12.48 5.63
C PRO A 284 5.77 12.28 6.26
N VAL A 285 4.76 12.78 5.58
CA VAL A 285 3.35 12.51 5.87
C VAL A 285 2.75 11.77 4.70
N ILE A 286 2.06 10.66 4.99
CA ILE A 286 1.23 9.92 4.03
C ILE A 286 -0.18 9.77 4.58
N LEU A 287 -1.14 9.46 3.72
CA LEU A 287 -2.49 9.06 4.12
C LEU A 287 -2.65 7.56 3.86
N CYS A 288 -2.63 6.74 4.91
CA CYS A 288 -2.88 5.30 4.73
C CYS A 288 -4.31 5.03 4.27
N GLU A 289 -5.24 5.93 4.62
CA GLU A 289 -6.61 5.92 4.14
C GLU A 289 -7.14 7.34 3.96
N TYR A 290 -7.77 7.61 2.80
CA TYR A 290 -8.44 8.89 2.57
C TYR A 290 -9.51 8.75 1.49
N ALA A 291 -10.36 9.79 1.37
CA ALA A 291 -11.38 9.90 0.32
C ALA A 291 -12.25 8.64 0.22
N HIS A 292 -12.91 8.28 1.33
CA HIS A 292 -13.79 7.10 1.44
C HIS A 292 -14.82 7.05 0.31
N ALA A 293 -14.82 5.99 -0.49
CA ALA A 293 -15.58 5.91 -1.74
C ALA A 293 -17.01 5.37 -1.59
N MET A 294 -17.49 5.23 -0.36
CA MET A 294 -18.83 4.72 -0.08
C MET A 294 -19.94 5.59 -0.70
N GLY A 295 -20.94 4.96 -1.29
CA GLY A 295 -22.10 5.63 -1.84
C GLY A 295 -21.76 6.49 -3.07
N ASN A 296 -21.98 7.79 -2.99
CA ASN A 296 -21.66 8.76 -4.05
C ASN A 296 -20.25 9.37 -3.91
N GLY A 297 -19.36 8.70 -3.18
CA GLY A 297 -17.96 9.08 -3.07
C GLY A 297 -17.08 8.53 -4.21
N PRO A 298 -15.76 8.79 -4.12
CA PRO A 298 -15.13 9.74 -3.23
C PRO A 298 -15.25 11.18 -3.76
N GLY A 299 -15.09 12.17 -2.87
CA GLY A 299 -15.05 13.58 -3.22
C GLY A 299 -13.69 14.22 -2.97
N LEU A 300 -13.50 15.46 -3.44
CA LEU A 300 -12.32 16.31 -3.18
C LEU A 300 -10.97 15.74 -3.65
N LEU A 301 -10.96 14.77 -4.58
CA LEU A 301 -9.73 14.12 -5.06
C LEU A 301 -8.73 15.14 -5.63
N ALA A 302 -9.22 16.12 -6.40
CA ALA A 302 -8.37 17.16 -6.97
C ALA A 302 -7.78 18.08 -5.90
N ASP A 303 -8.49 18.33 -4.80
CA ASP A 303 -8.03 19.18 -3.70
C ASP A 303 -6.95 18.47 -2.87
N TYR A 304 -7.10 17.17 -2.62
CA TYR A 304 -6.04 16.35 -2.01
C TYR A 304 -4.79 16.34 -2.88
N GLU A 305 -4.91 16.07 -4.17
CA GLU A 305 -3.77 16.05 -5.09
C GLU A 305 -3.08 17.41 -5.19
N LYS A 306 -3.85 18.50 -5.09
CA LYS A 306 -3.31 19.87 -5.01
C LYS A 306 -2.48 20.05 -3.74
N CYS A 307 -2.96 19.58 -2.58
CA CYS A 307 -2.18 19.61 -1.34
C CYS A 307 -0.87 18.83 -1.47
N PHE A 308 -0.93 17.64 -2.06
CA PHE A 308 0.25 16.82 -2.31
C PHE A 308 1.23 17.51 -3.28
N ASP A 309 0.75 18.24 -4.26
CA ASP A 309 1.61 19.00 -5.21
C ASP A 309 2.26 20.23 -4.55
N GLU A 310 1.54 20.93 -3.66
CA GLU A 310 1.99 22.18 -3.03
C GLU A 310 2.91 21.96 -1.83
N ILE A 311 2.74 20.88 -1.09
CA ILE A 311 3.47 20.60 0.15
C ILE A 311 4.37 19.37 -0.03
N PRO A 312 5.67 19.52 -0.22
CA PRO A 312 6.59 18.41 -0.53
C PRO A 312 6.58 17.28 0.50
N ARG A 313 6.35 17.60 1.78
CA ARG A 313 6.29 16.63 2.88
C ARG A 313 5.12 15.64 2.74
N LEU A 314 4.03 16.06 2.09
CA LEU A 314 2.88 15.22 1.79
C LEU A 314 3.22 14.33 0.58
N GLN A 315 3.46 13.05 0.81
CA GLN A 315 3.91 12.15 -0.26
C GLN A 315 2.79 11.29 -0.85
N GLY A 316 1.53 11.70 -0.72
CA GLY A 316 0.37 11.03 -1.28
C GLY A 316 -0.31 10.11 -0.27
N GLY A 317 -1.04 9.12 -0.77
CA GLY A 317 -1.82 8.22 0.08
C GLY A 317 -2.58 7.16 -0.70
N PHE A 318 -3.49 6.49 0.02
CA PHE A 318 -4.23 5.34 -0.46
C PHE A 318 -5.73 5.57 -0.28
N ILE A 319 -6.47 5.61 -1.39
CA ILE A 319 -7.94 5.75 -1.39
C ILE A 319 -8.55 4.57 -0.65
N TRP A 320 -9.53 4.79 0.18
CA TRP A 320 -10.40 3.76 0.74
C TRP A 320 -11.66 3.65 -0.09
N GLU A 321 -11.91 2.57 -0.84
CA GLU A 321 -10.96 1.52 -1.21
C GLU A 321 -11.12 1.08 -2.68
N TRP A 322 -10.50 -0.02 -3.07
CA TRP A 322 -10.47 -0.45 -4.46
C TRP A 322 -11.83 -0.94 -4.97
N ALA A 323 -12.52 -1.82 -4.25
CA ALA A 323 -13.75 -2.44 -4.75
C ALA A 323 -14.78 -2.69 -3.65
N ASN A 324 -16.05 -2.67 -4.00
CA ASN A 324 -17.15 -3.13 -3.15
C ASN A 324 -17.02 -4.64 -2.88
N HIS A 325 -17.30 -5.09 -1.65
CA HIS A 325 -17.14 -6.48 -1.23
C HIS A 325 -18.44 -7.29 -1.20
N GLY A 326 -19.46 -6.88 -1.94
CA GLY A 326 -20.72 -7.64 -2.02
C GLY A 326 -20.51 -9.06 -2.57
N LEU A 327 -21.15 -10.04 -1.94
CA LEU A 327 -21.16 -11.45 -2.37
C LEU A 327 -22.43 -11.73 -3.15
N TRP A 328 -22.31 -12.40 -4.29
CA TRP A 328 -23.47 -12.72 -5.11
C TRP A 328 -24.38 -13.74 -4.46
N VAL A 329 -25.64 -13.39 -4.31
CA VAL A 329 -26.71 -14.28 -3.86
C VAL A 329 -27.73 -14.44 -4.99
N ASN A 330 -28.07 -15.68 -5.33
CA ASN A 330 -29.11 -15.96 -6.33
C ASN A 330 -30.48 -15.54 -5.80
N GLY A 331 -31.28 -14.90 -6.65
CA GLY A 331 -32.65 -14.60 -6.32
C GLY A 331 -33.50 -15.86 -6.19
N GLU A 332 -34.51 -15.82 -5.33
CA GLU A 332 -35.53 -16.86 -5.16
C GLU A 332 -36.72 -16.58 -6.05
N ASP A 333 -37.49 -17.62 -6.41
CA ASP A 333 -38.75 -17.53 -7.12
C ASP A 333 -38.73 -16.72 -8.42
N GLY A 334 -37.62 -16.78 -9.18
CA GLY A 334 -37.49 -16.08 -10.47
C GLY A 334 -37.15 -14.59 -10.35
N LYS A 335 -36.74 -14.13 -9.19
CA LYS A 335 -36.15 -12.79 -8.99
C LYS A 335 -34.71 -12.78 -9.43
N ASP A 336 -34.25 -11.61 -9.84
CA ASP A 336 -32.80 -11.40 -10.09
C ASP A 336 -32.00 -11.54 -8.79
N GLY A 337 -30.77 -12.08 -8.89
CA GLY A 337 -29.82 -12.08 -7.78
C GLY A 337 -29.30 -10.69 -7.45
N PHE A 338 -28.60 -10.55 -6.33
CA PHE A 338 -28.02 -9.30 -5.88
C PHE A 338 -26.68 -9.52 -5.17
N TYR A 339 -25.91 -8.46 -4.95
CA TYR A 339 -24.69 -8.49 -4.16
C TYR A 339 -25.01 -8.16 -2.72
N ALA A 340 -24.95 -9.18 -1.87
CA ALA A 340 -25.31 -9.13 -0.46
C ALA A 340 -24.13 -8.66 0.41
N TYR A 341 -24.44 -8.07 1.55
CA TYR A 341 -23.51 -7.61 2.57
C TYR A 341 -24.03 -7.97 3.97
N GLY A 342 -23.34 -7.52 5.04
CA GLY A 342 -23.73 -7.85 6.41
C GLY A 342 -25.19 -7.49 6.74
N GLY A 343 -25.90 -8.45 7.35
CA GLY A 343 -27.34 -8.40 7.61
C GLY A 343 -28.19 -9.14 6.58
N ASP A 344 -27.74 -9.28 5.33
CA ASP A 344 -28.45 -10.06 4.30
C ASP A 344 -28.33 -11.57 4.50
N PHE A 345 -27.44 -12.02 5.40
CA PHE A 345 -27.19 -13.43 5.73
C PHE A 345 -27.77 -13.84 7.08
N ASP A 346 -28.72 -13.07 7.61
CA ASP A 346 -29.25 -13.23 8.99
C ASP A 346 -28.18 -13.15 10.07
N ASP A 347 -27.08 -12.48 9.81
CA ASP A 347 -25.96 -12.27 10.71
C ASP A 347 -26.15 -11.03 11.58
N TYR A 348 -25.79 -11.17 12.88
CA TYR A 348 -25.83 -10.08 13.85
C TYR A 348 -24.77 -10.32 14.95
N PRO A 349 -23.99 -9.28 15.31
CA PRO A 349 -23.92 -7.94 14.76
C PRO A 349 -23.28 -7.87 13.36
N ASN A 350 -23.53 -6.80 12.61
CA ASN A 350 -22.91 -6.52 11.30
C ASN A 350 -22.77 -5.01 11.09
N ASP A 351 -21.94 -4.61 10.12
CA ASP A 351 -21.69 -3.21 9.76
C ASP A 351 -22.46 -2.77 8.49
N GLY A 352 -23.36 -3.62 7.99
CA GLY A 352 -24.23 -3.29 6.86
C GLY A 352 -23.44 -2.93 5.59
N THR A 353 -23.69 -1.73 5.07
CA THR A 353 -23.12 -1.24 3.81
C THR A 353 -21.65 -0.80 3.90
N PHE A 354 -20.98 -0.90 5.05
CA PHE A 354 -19.57 -0.48 5.21
C PHE A 354 -18.55 -1.36 4.49
N VAL A 355 -18.98 -2.26 3.65
CA VAL A 355 -18.19 -3.03 2.69
C VAL A 355 -18.53 -2.69 1.23
N MET A 356 -19.39 -1.65 1.03
CA MET A 356 -19.81 -1.16 -0.29
C MET A 356 -19.22 0.23 -0.54
N ASP A 357 -17.91 0.34 -0.40
CA ASP A 357 -17.12 1.57 -0.31
C ASP A 357 -15.97 1.61 -1.33
N GLY A 358 -16.10 0.85 -2.41
CA GLY A 358 -15.10 0.74 -3.46
C GLY A 358 -15.23 1.74 -4.60
N LEU A 359 -14.09 1.99 -5.27
CA LEU A 359 -14.01 2.65 -6.58
C LEU A 359 -14.56 1.78 -7.71
N LEU A 360 -14.75 0.50 -7.43
CA LEU A 360 -15.34 -0.50 -8.33
C LEU A 360 -16.59 -1.11 -7.70
N SER A 361 -17.48 -1.59 -8.55
CA SER A 361 -18.59 -2.46 -8.13
C SER A 361 -18.06 -3.80 -7.58
N SER A 362 -18.95 -4.63 -7.00
CA SER A 362 -18.58 -5.96 -6.49
C SER A 362 -18.07 -6.92 -7.58
N VAL A 363 -18.36 -6.68 -8.85
CA VAL A 363 -17.79 -7.43 -10.00
C VAL A 363 -16.53 -6.80 -10.56
N HIS A 364 -16.00 -5.81 -9.87
CA HIS A 364 -14.82 -5.03 -10.24
C HIS A 364 -14.98 -4.33 -11.60
N GLU A 365 -16.13 -3.68 -11.79
CA GLU A 365 -16.36 -2.74 -12.88
C GLU A 365 -16.21 -1.29 -12.37
N PRO A 366 -15.59 -0.40 -13.17
CA PRO A 366 -15.36 0.99 -12.78
C PRO A 366 -16.63 1.74 -12.40
N LEU A 367 -16.63 2.38 -11.24
CA LEU A 367 -17.62 3.37 -10.83
C LEU A 367 -17.12 4.79 -11.20
N PRO A 368 -18.00 5.81 -11.17
CA PRO A 368 -17.65 7.18 -11.56
C PRO A 368 -16.42 7.73 -10.82
N GLY A 369 -16.23 7.41 -9.54
CA GLY A 369 -15.08 7.82 -8.73
C GLY A 369 -13.73 7.35 -9.29
N LEU A 370 -13.67 6.16 -9.89
CA LEU A 370 -12.45 5.68 -10.53
C LEU A 370 -12.11 6.47 -11.81
N LEU A 371 -13.12 6.92 -12.55
CA LEU A 371 -12.90 7.73 -13.75
C LEU A 371 -12.35 9.11 -13.39
N GLU A 372 -12.86 9.72 -12.32
CA GLU A 372 -12.31 10.96 -11.78
C GLU A 372 -10.87 10.74 -11.28
N LEU A 373 -10.62 9.67 -10.52
CA LEU A 373 -9.30 9.33 -10.02
C LEU A 373 -8.28 9.21 -11.15
N LYS A 374 -8.64 8.57 -12.25
CA LYS A 374 -7.78 8.45 -13.44
C LYS A 374 -7.31 9.82 -13.93
N LYS A 375 -8.20 10.81 -13.96
CA LYS A 375 -7.87 12.18 -14.39
C LYS A 375 -7.02 12.90 -13.35
N VAL A 376 -7.33 12.73 -12.08
CA VAL A 376 -6.59 13.36 -10.98
C VAL A 376 -5.17 12.81 -10.88
N PHE A 377 -4.98 11.50 -11.05
CA PHE A 377 -3.69 10.82 -10.99
C PHE A 377 -2.91 10.83 -12.32
N GLU A 378 -3.38 11.57 -13.34
CA GLU A 378 -2.69 11.62 -14.63
C GLU A 378 -1.21 12.02 -14.47
N PRO A 379 -0.27 11.28 -15.10
CA PRO A 379 1.16 11.51 -14.94
C PRO A 379 1.67 12.70 -15.78
N VAL A 380 0.84 13.25 -16.66
CA VAL A 380 1.14 14.46 -17.45
C VAL A 380 -0.06 15.39 -17.41
N LYS A 381 0.11 16.55 -16.79
CA LYS A 381 -0.93 17.59 -16.77
C LYS A 381 -0.74 18.57 -17.92
N LEU A 382 -1.82 18.78 -18.64
CA LEU A 382 -1.92 19.78 -19.70
C LEU A 382 -2.49 21.08 -19.13
N GLY A 383 -1.88 22.20 -19.48
CA GLY A 383 -2.38 23.54 -19.18
C GLY A 383 -2.38 24.40 -20.42
N ILE A 384 -3.35 25.30 -20.55
CA ILE A 384 -3.43 26.28 -21.62
C ILE A 384 -3.55 27.68 -20.99
N GLU A 385 -2.59 28.54 -21.27
CA GLU A 385 -2.62 29.94 -20.89
C GLU A 385 -2.51 30.80 -22.16
N GLY A 386 -3.61 31.45 -22.53
CA GLY A 386 -3.68 32.17 -23.81
C GLY A 386 -3.44 31.24 -25.00
N GLN A 387 -2.33 31.41 -25.71
CA GLN A 387 -1.91 30.59 -26.85
C GLN A 387 -0.77 29.60 -26.49
N VAL A 388 -0.40 29.51 -25.21
CA VAL A 388 0.69 28.65 -24.75
C VAL A 388 0.13 27.36 -24.16
N LEU A 389 0.51 26.23 -24.74
CA LEU A 389 0.27 24.90 -24.16
C LEU A 389 1.43 24.54 -23.25
N SER A 390 1.14 24.26 -21.98
CA SER A 390 2.11 23.78 -20.99
C SER A 390 1.90 22.28 -20.70
N LEU A 391 3.00 21.58 -20.48
CA LEU A 391 3.05 20.17 -20.09
C LEU A 391 3.80 20.06 -18.77
N LYS A 392 3.12 19.60 -17.70
CA LYS A 392 3.77 19.29 -16.41
C LYS A 392 3.96 17.79 -16.32
N ASN A 393 5.23 17.35 -16.29
CA ASN A 393 5.60 15.97 -16.02
C ASN A 393 5.46 15.68 -14.52
N LYS A 394 4.66 14.67 -14.15
CA LYS A 394 4.44 14.17 -12.78
C LYS A 394 4.99 12.75 -12.57
N TYR A 395 5.75 12.20 -13.53
CA TYR A 395 6.52 10.98 -13.31
C TYR A 395 7.68 11.25 -12.35
N ASP A 396 7.99 10.29 -11.50
CA ASP A 396 9.11 10.39 -10.57
C ASP A 396 10.44 10.01 -11.24
N PHE A 397 10.42 9.12 -12.23
CA PHE A 397 11.62 8.55 -12.89
C PHE A 397 11.66 8.77 -14.39
N SER A 398 10.52 8.88 -15.05
CA SER A 398 10.44 8.91 -16.52
C SER A 398 10.35 10.33 -17.08
N GLY A 399 11.05 10.58 -18.16
CA GLY A 399 10.82 11.77 -19.01
C GLY A 399 9.58 11.57 -19.89
N LEU A 400 9.29 12.56 -20.74
CA LEU A 400 8.16 12.54 -21.68
C LEU A 400 8.54 12.09 -23.09
N ASP A 401 9.78 11.65 -23.29
CA ASP A 401 10.35 11.21 -24.57
C ASP A 401 9.64 9.99 -25.21
N HIS A 402 8.86 9.28 -24.42
CA HIS A 402 8.05 8.14 -24.87
C HIS A 402 6.63 8.54 -25.32
N LEU A 403 6.27 9.83 -25.21
CA LEU A 403 4.94 10.35 -25.58
C LEU A 403 5.03 11.15 -26.88
N GLN A 404 3.94 11.13 -27.63
CA GLN A 404 3.74 11.98 -28.80
C GLN A 404 2.61 12.97 -28.52
N ALA A 405 2.87 14.26 -28.69
CA ALA A 405 1.85 15.30 -28.58
C ALA A 405 1.25 15.58 -29.94
N SER A 406 -0.06 15.70 -30.02
CA SER A 406 -0.80 16.21 -31.16
C SER A 406 -1.85 17.22 -30.72
N TYR A 407 -2.18 18.16 -31.56
CA TYR A 407 -3.25 19.12 -31.32
C TYR A 407 -4.14 19.25 -32.57
N LYS A 408 -5.41 19.58 -32.33
CA LYS A 408 -6.39 19.92 -33.36
C LYS A 408 -7.06 21.21 -32.94
N LEU A 409 -7.09 22.17 -33.86
CA LEU A 409 -7.86 23.40 -33.72
C LEU A 409 -9.19 23.23 -34.46
N GLU A 410 -10.28 23.37 -33.78
CA GLU A 410 -11.64 23.33 -34.34
C GLU A 410 -12.32 24.67 -34.15
N ALA A 411 -12.88 25.22 -35.23
CA ALA A 411 -13.78 26.35 -35.13
C ALA A 411 -15.23 25.82 -35.12
N PHE A 412 -16.00 26.26 -34.15
CA PHE A 412 -17.44 25.98 -34.16
C PHE A 412 -18.10 27.03 -35.06
N ASP A 413 -18.66 26.59 -36.17
CA ASP A 413 -19.48 27.46 -36.99
C ASP A 413 -20.66 27.95 -36.13
N LYS A 414 -20.82 29.26 -36.05
CA LYS A 414 -22.04 29.87 -35.55
C LYS A 414 -23.11 29.76 -36.63
N GLU A 415 -24.14 28.94 -36.42
CA GLU A 415 -25.39 29.12 -37.13
C GLU A 415 -26.07 30.43 -36.74
#